data_c48f048bcbbba7cd84705c6b39aafe46
#
_entry.id   c48f048bcbbba7cd84705c6b39aafe46
#
_cell.length_a   1.000
_cell.length_b   1.000
_cell.length_c   1.000
_cell.angle_alpha   90.00
_cell.angle_beta   90.00
_cell.angle_gamma   90.00
#
_symmetry.space_group_name_H-M   'P 1'
#
loop_
_entity.id
_entity.type
_entity.pdbx_description
1 polymer ?
#
loop_
_entity_poly.entity_id
_entity_poly.type
_entity_poly.pdbx_seq_one_letter_code
_entity_poly.pdbx_strand_id
1 'polypeptide(L)'
;MENQKSNSNLKAIVIVLLLLLLGSLGYIFKMSTDAEIVRTELKTTLTEKESVMKDLQDLKATYDAAIAENTTMSEELIKERDKVVALMSDLKKSNGDLSKFKSQLTALQSNMKVLIAENDNLKKQNVTLTVQRDSTRVVLVESKKANEVLSSQNSELAKTVEKGSVLTVLNTKGAAYKVRSSGKQIETEKANRADILKVSFTIAENKIAKSGTKMYYVQVIDSENNVVGEKKVENFGTKSLTYSFTTNVKYENKTVDVSEDLAGSKFAKGTYTVNVYDKAEIVSKTSFSLR
;
A
#
# COMPACT_ATOMS: atom_id res chain seq x y z
N MET A 1 91.46 13.58 -104.35
CA MET A 1 90.90 12.45 -103.62
C MET A 1 90.63 12.95 -102.20
N GLU A 2 89.43 13.36 -102.04
CA GLU A 2 88.89 13.90 -100.83
C GLU A 2 88.39 12.82 -99.86
N ASN A 3 88.94 12.79 -98.75
CA ASN A 3 88.67 11.74 -97.71
C ASN A 3 87.37 12.08 -96.98
N GLN A 4 86.26 11.39 -97.32
CA GLN A 4 85.00 11.44 -96.53
C GLN A 4 85.21 10.67 -95.23
N LYS A 5 85.62 11.35 -94.17
CA LYS A 5 85.50 10.76 -92.81
C LYS A 5 84.05 10.61 -92.44
N SER A 6 83.64 9.36 -92.28
CA SER A 6 82.35 8.93 -91.91
C SER A 6 81.81 9.63 -90.66
N ASN A 7 80.65 10.31 -90.77
CA ASN A 7 79.86 10.93 -89.67
C ASN A 7 79.09 9.94 -88.86
N SER A 8 79.51 8.65 -88.81
CA SER A 8 78.83 7.56 -88.09
C SER A 8 78.78 7.76 -86.59
N ASN A 9 79.86 8.28 -85.97
CA ASN A 9 79.90 8.54 -84.52
C ASN A 9 78.96 9.71 -84.13
N LEU A 10 78.85 10.72 -85.00
CA LEU A 10 77.95 11.84 -84.78
C LEU A 10 76.50 11.39 -84.82
N LYS A 11 76.12 10.49 -85.78
CA LYS A 11 74.77 9.87 -85.84
C LYS A 11 74.47 9.00 -84.64
N ALA A 12 75.45 8.22 -84.16
CA ALA A 12 75.28 7.40 -82.94
C ALA A 12 75.02 8.25 -81.71
N ILE A 13 75.80 9.38 -81.54
CA ILE A 13 75.59 10.32 -80.44
C ILE A 13 74.22 11.00 -80.49
N VAL A 14 73.74 11.39 -81.68
CA VAL A 14 72.39 11.96 -81.87
C VAL A 14 71.28 10.94 -81.55
N ILE A 15 71.44 9.66 -81.93
CA ILE A 15 70.50 8.64 -81.59
C ILE A 15 70.48 8.40 -80.07
N VAL A 16 71.57 8.31 -79.39
CA VAL A 16 71.63 8.17 -77.94
C VAL A 16 71.02 9.40 -77.23
N LEU A 17 71.25 10.59 -77.70
CA LEU A 17 70.64 11.82 -77.17
C LEU A 17 69.09 11.82 -77.40
N LEU A 18 68.66 11.35 -78.60
CA LEU A 18 67.22 11.22 -78.89
C LEU A 18 66.53 10.18 -77.97
N LEU A 19 67.22 9.06 -77.74
CA LEU A 19 66.70 8.02 -76.78
C LEU A 19 66.65 8.54 -75.32
N LEU A 20 67.67 9.30 -74.91
CA LEU A 20 67.65 9.94 -73.58
C LEU A 20 66.57 11.02 -73.50
N LEU A 21 66.37 11.78 -74.58
CA LEU A 21 65.29 12.80 -74.59
C LEU A 21 63.89 12.16 -74.60
N LEU A 22 63.70 11.10 -75.34
CA LEU A 22 62.42 10.30 -75.29
C LEU A 22 62.21 9.63 -73.92
N GLY A 23 63.31 9.13 -73.31
CA GLY A 23 63.26 8.58 -71.96
C GLY A 23 62.88 9.65 -70.90
N SER A 24 63.48 10.85 -71.03
CA SER A 24 63.17 11.98 -70.11
C SER A 24 61.76 12.50 -70.32
N LEU A 25 61.27 12.61 -71.57
CA LEU A 25 59.87 12.96 -71.83
C LEU A 25 58.86 11.93 -71.30
N GLY A 26 59.13 10.61 -71.44
CA GLY A 26 58.37 9.56 -70.88
C GLY A 26 58.34 9.60 -69.36
N TYR A 27 59.49 9.92 -68.74
CA TYR A 27 59.58 10.08 -67.27
C TYR A 27 58.81 11.32 -66.75
N ILE A 28 58.90 12.47 -67.47
CA ILE A 28 58.14 13.68 -67.13
C ILE A 28 56.66 13.45 -67.33
N PHE A 29 56.19 12.77 -68.37
CA PHE A 29 54.79 12.40 -68.57
C PHE A 29 54.29 11.52 -67.48
N LYS A 30 55.02 10.45 -67.11
CA LYS A 30 54.68 9.59 -65.97
C LYS A 30 54.58 10.36 -64.66
N MET A 31 55.58 11.19 -64.39
CA MET A 31 55.62 12.05 -63.16
C MET A 31 54.43 13.01 -63.13
N SER A 32 54.07 13.62 -64.27
CA SER A 32 52.88 14.50 -64.37
C SER A 32 51.58 13.74 -64.13
N THR A 33 51.43 12.50 -64.64
CA THR A 33 50.24 11.66 -64.46
C THR A 33 50.17 11.21 -62.99
N ASP A 34 51.29 10.76 -62.42
CA ASP A 34 51.33 10.35 -61.02
C ASP A 34 50.99 11.53 -60.07
N ALA A 35 51.50 12.76 -60.38
CA ALA A 35 51.15 13.97 -59.63
C ALA A 35 49.67 14.35 -59.68
N GLU A 36 49.02 14.13 -60.85
CA GLU A 36 47.60 14.43 -61.04
C GLU A 36 46.73 13.41 -60.31
N ILE A 37 47.13 12.14 -60.28
CA ILE A 37 46.48 11.07 -59.49
C ILE A 37 46.55 11.44 -57.98
N VAL A 38 47.72 11.75 -57.47
CA VAL A 38 47.97 12.15 -56.06
C VAL A 38 47.14 13.39 -55.69
N ARG A 39 47.08 14.40 -56.59
CA ARG A 39 46.23 15.58 -56.34
C ARG A 39 44.77 15.24 -56.27
N THR A 40 44.27 14.35 -57.13
CA THR A 40 42.89 13.93 -57.17
C THR A 40 42.52 13.13 -55.90
N GLU A 41 43.38 12.17 -55.51
CA GLU A 41 43.25 11.41 -54.29
C GLU A 41 43.28 12.32 -53.04
N LEU A 42 44.18 13.29 -52.97
CA LEU A 42 44.23 14.25 -51.87
C LEU A 42 42.95 15.07 -51.78
N LYS A 43 42.45 15.59 -52.93
CA LYS A 43 41.22 16.37 -52.98
C LYS A 43 40.02 15.53 -52.53
N THR A 44 39.93 14.28 -52.99
CA THR A 44 38.87 13.36 -52.60
C THR A 44 38.92 13.06 -51.10
N THR A 45 40.13 12.78 -50.55
CA THR A 45 40.32 12.51 -49.12
C THR A 45 39.96 13.72 -48.27
N LEU A 46 40.32 14.95 -48.72
CA LEU A 46 39.93 16.18 -48.01
C LEU A 46 38.41 16.38 -48.00
N THR A 47 37.74 16.18 -49.13
CA THR A 47 36.28 16.29 -49.23
C THR A 47 35.56 15.24 -48.37
N GLU A 48 36.04 14.01 -48.36
CA GLU A 48 35.52 12.95 -47.49
C GLU A 48 35.74 13.27 -46.00
N LYS A 49 36.93 13.82 -45.64
CA LYS A 49 37.23 14.25 -44.26
C LYS A 49 36.28 15.35 -43.80
N GLU A 50 36.00 16.34 -44.65
CA GLU A 50 35.03 17.41 -44.38
C GLU A 50 33.62 16.86 -44.20
N SER A 51 33.20 15.91 -45.03
CA SER A 51 31.91 15.26 -44.91
C SER A 51 31.76 14.52 -43.59
N VAL A 52 32.73 13.68 -43.21
CA VAL A 52 32.73 12.94 -41.94
C VAL A 52 32.76 13.92 -40.76
N MET A 53 33.48 15.02 -40.86
CA MET A 53 33.51 16.05 -39.81
C MET A 53 32.13 16.71 -39.64
N LYS A 54 31.46 17.03 -40.73
CA LYS A 54 30.10 17.58 -40.69
C LYS A 54 29.10 16.59 -40.04
N ASP A 55 29.13 15.32 -40.46
CA ASP A 55 28.28 14.30 -39.89
C ASP A 55 28.50 14.11 -38.36
N LEU A 56 29.75 14.22 -37.89
CA LEU A 56 30.09 14.20 -36.47
C LEU A 56 29.58 15.46 -35.74
N GLN A 57 29.62 16.63 -36.38
CA GLN A 57 29.05 17.87 -35.81
C GLN A 57 27.54 17.78 -35.68
N ASP A 58 26.84 17.25 -36.69
CA ASP A 58 25.40 17.07 -36.69
C ASP A 58 24.99 16.03 -35.61
N LEU A 59 25.75 14.93 -35.49
CA LEU A 59 25.54 13.93 -34.44
C LEU A 59 25.75 14.51 -33.04
N LYS A 60 26.81 15.32 -32.85
CA LYS A 60 27.03 16.03 -31.57
C LYS A 60 25.88 16.95 -31.24
N ALA A 61 25.37 17.73 -32.19
CA ALA A 61 24.23 18.61 -31.97
C ALA A 61 22.97 17.83 -31.57
N THR A 62 22.76 16.65 -32.17
CA THR A 62 21.65 15.77 -31.81
C THR A 62 21.77 15.25 -30.36
N TYR A 63 22.97 14.84 -29.93
CA TYR A 63 23.21 14.47 -28.54
C TYR A 63 23.00 15.66 -27.57
N ASP A 64 23.49 16.85 -27.91
CA ASP A 64 23.29 18.03 -27.07
C ASP A 64 21.81 18.40 -26.93
N ALA A 65 21.05 18.31 -28.02
CA ALA A 65 19.57 18.49 -27.94
C ALA A 65 18.89 17.45 -27.08
N ALA A 66 19.25 16.18 -27.25
CA ALA A 66 18.68 15.09 -26.44
C ALA A 66 19.02 15.21 -24.93
N ILE A 67 20.25 15.69 -24.62
CA ILE A 67 20.66 15.95 -23.21
C ILE A 67 19.86 17.13 -22.65
N ALA A 68 19.60 18.18 -23.42
CA ALA A 68 18.82 19.33 -22.96
C ALA A 68 17.37 18.99 -22.65
N GLU A 69 16.78 18.03 -23.37
CA GLU A 69 15.40 17.57 -23.15
C GLU A 69 15.25 16.51 -22.04
N ASN A 70 16.34 15.93 -21.57
CA ASN A 70 16.29 14.73 -20.76
C ASN A 70 17.15 14.81 -19.50
N THR A 71 16.50 14.69 -18.35
CA THR A 71 17.18 14.66 -17.04
C THR A 71 17.55 13.25 -16.58
N THR A 72 16.94 12.21 -17.14
CA THR A 72 17.04 10.84 -16.60
C THR A 72 18.14 10.00 -17.26
N MET A 73 18.43 10.22 -18.54
CA MET A 73 19.49 9.51 -19.29
C MET A 73 20.67 10.43 -19.65
N SER A 74 20.81 11.54 -18.96
CA SER A 74 21.84 12.55 -19.29
C SER A 74 23.27 12.01 -19.19
N GLU A 75 23.57 11.09 -18.28
CA GLU A 75 24.91 10.53 -18.12
C GLU A 75 25.33 9.64 -19.29
N GLU A 76 24.44 8.74 -19.77
CA GLU A 76 24.71 7.91 -20.95
C GLU A 76 24.86 8.75 -22.22
N LEU A 77 23.99 9.72 -22.42
CA LEU A 77 24.03 10.63 -23.55
C LEU A 77 25.29 11.50 -23.53
N ILE A 78 25.73 11.97 -22.36
CA ILE A 78 26.98 12.73 -22.19
C ILE A 78 28.17 11.85 -22.54
N LYS A 79 28.26 10.63 -22.08
CA LYS A 79 29.33 9.68 -22.39
C LYS A 79 29.44 9.43 -23.90
N GLU A 80 28.31 9.20 -24.57
CA GLU A 80 28.31 8.97 -26.02
C GLU A 80 28.67 10.26 -26.80
N ARG A 81 28.16 11.43 -26.40
CA ARG A 81 28.55 12.72 -26.95
C ARG A 81 30.07 12.97 -26.83
N ASP A 82 30.66 12.63 -25.68
CA ASP A 82 32.07 12.82 -25.42
C ASP A 82 32.95 11.93 -26.34
N LYS A 83 32.45 10.72 -26.69
CA LYS A 83 33.06 9.88 -27.72
C LYS A 83 33.03 10.55 -29.09
N VAL A 84 31.93 11.21 -29.47
CA VAL A 84 31.85 12.00 -30.71
C VAL A 84 32.85 13.13 -30.71
N VAL A 85 32.97 13.87 -29.61
CA VAL A 85 33.94 14.96 -29.48
C VAL A 85 35.38 14.44 -29.58
N ALA A 86 35.72 13.34 -28.96
CA ALA A 86 37.03 12.70 -29.07
C ALA A 86 37.31 12.30 -30.52
N LEU A 87 36.35 11.66 -31.20
CA LEU A 87 36.47 11.24 -32.59
C LEU A 87 36.67 12.44 -33.54
N MET A 88 36.00 13.57 -33.31
CA MET A 88 36.22 14.83 -34.03
C MET A 88 37.63 15.35 -33.85
N SER A 89 38.16 15.29 -32.62
CA SER A 89 39.54 15.70 -32.32
C SER A 89 40.60 14.83 -33.05
N ASP A 90 40.35 13.52 -33.02
CA ASP A 90 41.26 12.55 -33.68
C ASP A 90 41.19 12.67 -35.21
N LEU A 91 40.02 12.90 -35.79
CA LEU A 91 39.85 13.13 -37.22
C LEU A 91 40.59 14.40 -37.68
N LYS A 92 40.60 15.47 -36.88
CA LYS A 92 41.36 16.69 -37.19
C LYS A 92 42.87 16.42 -37.32
N LYS A 93 43.40 15.54 -36.47
CA LYS A 93 44.85 15.21 -36.43
C LYS A 93 45.22 14.12 -37.46
N SER A 94 44.25 13.38 -37.99
CA SER A 94 44.50 12.29 -38.92
C SER A 94 44.78 12.81 -40.34
N ASN A 95 45.84 12.26 -40.94
CA ASN A 95 46.21 12.51 -42.36
C ASN A 95 46.08 11.25 -43.23
N GLY A 96 45.38 10.20 -42.72
CA GLY A 96 45.33 8.90 -43.36
C GLY A 96 43.91 8.32 -43.53
N ASP A 97 43.83 7.02 -43.48
CA ASP A 97 42.62 6.22 -43.75
C ASP A 97 41.40 6.68 -42.93
N LEU A 98 40.34 7.08 -43.62
CA LEU A 98 39.07 7.52 -43.05
C LEU A 98 38.10 6.39 -42.74
N SER A 99 38.41 5.16 -43.15
CA SER A 99 37.57 3.99 -42.97
C SER A 99 37.19 3.73 -41.51
N LYS A 100 38.16 3.83 -40.59
CA LYS A 100 37.96 3.69 -39.16
C LYS A 100 37.00 4.76 -38.61
N PHE A 101 37.15 6.00 -39.04
CA PHE A 101 36.27 7.11 -38.59
C PHE A 101 34.85 6.94 -39.11
N LYS A 102 34.65 6.51 -40.37
CA LYS A 102 33.33 6.21 -40.93
C LYS A 102 32.66 5.07 -40.17
N SER A 103 33.38 3.99 -39.83
CA SER A 103 32.86 2.88 -39.05
C SER A 103 32.44 3.30 -37.64
N GLN A 104 33.27 4.10 -36.94
CA GLN A 104 32.94 4.61 -35.62
C GLN A 104 31.79 5.60 -35.65
N LEU A 105 31.67 6.47 -36.66
CA LEU A 105 30.54 7.35 -36.89
C LEU A 105 29.23 6.54 -37.03
N THR A 106 29.23 5.50 -37.86
CA THR A 106 28.07 4.63 -38.03
C THR A 106 27.64 3.95 -36.74
N ALA A 107 28.60 3.46 -35.95
CA ALA A 107 28.33 2.87 -34.65
C ALA A 107 27.71 3.89 -33.68
N LEU A 108 28.24 5.10 -33.59
CA LEU A 108 27.73 6.19 -32.74
C LEU A 108 26.34 6.65 -33.18
N GLN A 109 26.06 6.70 -34.49
CA GLN A 109 24.73 7.00 -35.03
C GLN A 109 23.69 5.90 -34.66
N SER A 110 24.13 4.64 -34.72
CA SER A 110 23.28 3.50 -34.30
C SER A 110 22.94 3.57 -32.82
N ASN A 111 23.96 3.80 -31.97
CA ASN A 111 23.77 3.98 -30.54
C ASN A 111 22.81 5.14 -30.23
N MET A 112 22.96 6.26 -30.93
CA MET A 112 22.05 7.40 -30.76
C MET A 112 20.60 7.06 -31.03
N LYS A 113 20.32 6.31 -32.11
CA LYS A 113 18.96 5.87 -32.43
C LYS A 113 18.37 4.99 -31.33
N VAL A 114 19.17 4.07 -30.78
CA VAL A 114 18.73 3.19 -29.67
C VAL A 114 18.42 4.02 -28.41
N LEU A 115 19.33 4.94 -28.05
CA LEU A 115 19.14 5.78 -26.85
C LEU A 115 17.94 6.70 -26.97
N ILE A 116 17.67 7.28 -28.15
CA ILE A 116 16.45 8.08 -28.37
C ILE A 116 15.18 7.22 -28.20
N ALA A 117 15.17 6.04 -28.84
CA ALA A 117 14.01 5.15 -28.75
C ALA A 117 13.74 4.70 -27.29
N GLU A 118 14.81 4.39 -26.55
CA GLU A 118 14.71 4.03 -25.13
C GLU A 118 14.20 5.20 -24.29
N ASN A 119 14.71 6.41 -24.52
CA ASN A 119 14.24 7.63 -23.88
C ASN A 119 12.74 7.88 -24.11
N ASP A 120 12.28 7.76 -25.34
CA ASP A 120 10.86 7.94 -25.67
C ASP A 120 9.99 6.90 -24.99
N ASN A 121 10.47 5.66 -24.89
CA ASN A 121 9.80 4.60 -24.14
C ASN A 121 9.72 4.91 -22.65
N LEU A 122 10.84 5.33 -22.05
CA LEU A 122 10.88 5.72 -20.63
C LEU A 122 9.98 6.92 -20.34
N LYS A 123 9.94 7.93 -21.22
CA LYS A 123 9.00 9.06 -21.09
C LYS A 123 7.54 8.58 -21.06
N LYS A 124 7.15 7.69 -21.98
CA LYS A 124 5.80 7.11 -22.02
C LYS A 124 5.48 6.30 -20.77
N GLN A 125 6.43 5.50 -20.30
CA GLN A 125 6.27 4.73 -19.06
C GLN A 125 6.11 5.65 -17.84
N ASN A 126 6.91 6.72 -17.73
CA ASN A 126 6.80 7.70 -16.66
C ASN A 126 5.44 8.39 -16.61
N VAL A 127 4.90 8.79 -17.77
CA VAL A 127 3.55 9.36 -17.86
C VAL A 127 2.51 8.36 -17.38
N THR A 128 2.58 7.12 -17.88
CA THR A 128 1.66 6.05 -17.49
C THR A 128 1.72 5.76 -15.99
N LEU A 129 2.93 5.61 -15.44
CA LEU A 129 3.13 5.36 -14.01
C LEU A 129 2.65 6.53 -13.15
N THR A 130 2.82 7.76 -13.62
CA THR A 130 2.31 8.95 -12.93
C THR A 130 0.78 8.92 -12.84
N VAL A 131 0.10 8.65 -13.95
CA VAL A 131 -1.36 8.53 -13.99
C VAL A 131 -1.86 7.39 -13.09
N GLN A 132 -1.19 6.23 -13.14
CA GLN A 132 -1.54 5.08 -12.28
C GLN A 132 -1.34 5.40 -10.79
N ARG A 133 -0.22 6.04 -10.43
CA ARG A 133 0.05 6.47 -9.06
C ARG A 133 -1.04 7.43 -8.57
N ASP A 134 -1.39 8.43 -9.35
CA ASP A 134 -2.36 9.44 -8.95
C ASP A 134 -3.77 8.85 -8.84
N SER A 135 -4.17 7.98 -9.76
CA SER A 135 -5.42 7.22 -9.68
C SER A 135 -5.46 6.32 -8.44
N THR A 136 -4.39 5.57 -8.17
CA THR A 136 -4.30 4.72 -6.98
C THR A 136 -4.38 5.53 -5.69
N ARG A 137 -3.77 6.72 -5.67
CA ARG A 137 -3.84 7.63 -4.53
C ARG A 137 -5.25 8.11 -4.25
N VAL A 138 -6.02 8.46 -5.27
CA VAL A 138 -7.44 8.84 -5.13
C VAL A 138 -8.24 7.69 -4.53
N VAL A 139 -8.15 6.49 -5.13
CA VAL A 139 -8.86 5.30 -4.63
C VAL A 139 -8.47 4.97 -3.18
N LEU A 140 -7.19 5.11 -2.83
CA LEU A 140 -6.73 4.89 -1.45
C LEU A 140 -7.36 5.87 -0.46
N VAL A 141 -7.46 7.15 -0.82
CA VAL A 141 -8.07 8.18 0.03
C VAL A 141 -9.57 7.89 0.22
N GLU A 142 -10.27 7.54 -0.85
CA GLU A 142 -11.70 7.19 -0.79
C GLU A 142 -11.93 5.93 0.05
N SER A 143 -11.11 4.90 -0.14
CA SER A 143 -11.18 3.67 0.65
C SER A 143 -10.92 3.92 2.14
N LYS A 144 -9.95 4.77 2.48
CA LYS A 144 -9.71 5.16 3.89
C LYS A 144 -10.92 5.87 4.50
N LYS A 145 -11.51 6.84 3.79
CA LYS A 145 -12.72 7.53 4.25
C LYS A 145 -13.89 6.57 4.45
N ALA A 146 -14.11 5.66 3.50
CA ALA A 146 -15.17 4.65 3.62
C ALA A 146 -14.94 3.73 4.83
N ASN A 147 -13.71 3.30 5.08
CA ASN A 147 -13.36 2.48 6.25
C ASN A 147 -13.56 3.23 7.57
N GLU A 148 -13.22 4.51 7.65
CA GLU A 148 -13.47 5.34 8.84
C GLU A 148 -14.98 5.47 9.13
N VAL A 149 -15.79 5.72 8.11
CA VAL A 149 -17.25 5.79 8.23
C VAL A 149 -17.82 4.44 8.69
N LEU A 150 -17.41 3.33 8.05
CA LEU A 150 -17.85 1.99 8.44
C LEU A 150 -17.43 1.63 9.87
N SER A 151 -16.22 1.98 10.28
CA SER A 151 -15.75 1.75 11.65
C SER A 151 -16.59 2.52 12.68
N SER A 152 -16.90 3.79 12.39
CA SER A 152 -17.78 4.61 13.24
C SER A 152 -19.19 4.01 13.33
N GLN A 153 -19.78 3.65 12.20
CA GLN A 153 -21.11 3.03 12.15
C GLN A 153 -21.14 1.69 12.90
N ASN A 154 -20.12 0.85 12.74
CA ASN A 154 -20.02 -0.42 13.47
C ASN A 154 -19.95 -0.19 15.00
N SER A 155 -19.19 0.83 15.43
CA SER A 155 -19.11 1.19 16.85
C SER A 155 -20.45 1.66 17.41
N GLU A 156 -21.17 2.49 16.66
CA GLU A 156 -22.52 2.95 17.06
C GLU A 156 -23.55 1.82 17.07
N LEU A 157 -23.53 0.97 16.06
CA LEU A 157 -24.39 -0.21 16.01
C LEU A 157 -24.10 -1.16 17.19
N ALA A 158 -22.82 -1.41 17.50
CA ALA A 158 -22.44 -2.24 18.64
C ALA A 158 -23.00 -1.70 19.95
N LYS A 159 -22.88 -0.37 20.20
CA LYS A 159 -23.47 0.29 21.37
C LYS A 159 -24.98 0.20 21.40
N THR A 160 -25.62 0.33 20.25
CA THR A 160 -27.09 0.22 20.13
C THR A 160 -27.55 -1.21 20.42
N VAL A 161 -26.85 -2.20 19.88
CA VAL A 161 -27.12 -3.61 20.16
C VAL A 161 -26.88 -3.93 21.64
N GLU A 162 -25.81 -3.43 22.23
CA GLU A 162 -25.51 -3.61 23.65
C GLU A 162 -26.65 -3.07 24.53
N LYS A 163 -27.09 -1.83 24.30
CA LYS A 163 -28.23 -1.23 25.02
C LYS A 163 -29.54 -2.00 24.79
N GLY A 164 -29.80 -2.38 23.54
CA GLY A 164 -31.00 -3.13 23.19
C GLY A 164 -31.03 -4.57 23.71
N SER A 165 -29.83 -5.13 24.01
CA SER A 165 -29.72 -6.51 24.52
C SER A 165 -29.92 -6.65 26.04
N VAL A 166 -30.10 -5.54 26.77
CA VAL A 166 -30.37 -5.56 28.20
C VAL A 166 -31.70 -6.20 28.45
N LEU A 167 -31.74 -7.18 29.37
CA LEU A 167 -32.98 -7.90 29.71
C LEU A 167 -33.79 -7.05 30.70
N THR A 168 -35.09 -6.96 30.41
CA THR A 168 -36.06 -6.27 31.27
C THR A 168 -36.67 -7.23 32.23
N VAL A 169 -36.62 -6.92 33.50
CA VAL A 169 -37.29 -7.67 34.57
C VAL A 169 -38.60 -6.97 34.95
N LEU A 170 -39.70 -7.70 34.85
CA LEU A 170 -41.07 -7.21 35.08
C LEU A 170 -41.77 -8.00 36.18
N ASN A 171 -42.89 -7.50 36.65
CA ASN A 171 -43.81 -8.21 37.55
C ASN A 171 -43.15 -8.75 38.82
N THR A 172 -42.12 -8.07 39.33
CA THR A 172 -41.45 -8.52 40.56
C THR A 172 -42.42 -8.43 41.72
N LYS A 173 -42.62 -9.56 42.42
CA LYS A 173 -43.46 -9.69 43.58
C LYS A 173 -42.71 -10.38 44.70
N GLY A 174 -42.95 -9.94 45.92
CA GLY A 174 -42.55 -10.63 47.14
C GLY A 174 -43.78 -10.92 47.96
N ALA A 175 -43.85 -12.11 48.51
CA ALA A 175 -44.94 -12.50 49.42
C ALA A 175 -44.45 -13.55 50.41
N ALA A 176 -45.06 -13.62 51.58
CA ALA A 176 -44.73 -14.64 52.58
C ALA A 176 -45.76 -15.79 52.52
N TYR A 177 -45.28 -17.00 52.76
CA TYR A 177 -46.10 -18.19 52.75
C TYR A 177 -45.87 -19.03 54.00
N LYS A 178 -46.95 -19.59 54.47
CA LYS A 178 -46.97 -20.71 55.46
C LYS A 178 -46.86 -22.01 54.69
N VAL A 179 -45.96 -22.89 55.04
CA VAL A 179 -45.84 -24.24 54.45
C VAL A 179 -46.55 -25.24 55.39
N ARG A 180 -47.57 -25.95 54.87
CA ARG A 180 -48.23 -27.02 55.61
C ARG A 180 -47.35 -28.28 55.55
N SER A 181 -47.63 -29.23 56.48
CA SER A 181 -46.97 -30.55 56.49
C SER A 181 -47.12 -31.33 55.15
N SER A 182 -48.15 -31.03 54.37
CA SER A 182 -48.36 -31.57 53.02
C SER A 182 -47.53 -30.86 51.93
N GLY A 183 -46.68 -29.89 52.26
CA GLY A 183 -45.93 -29.08 51.32
C GLY A 183 -46.73 -27.92 50.68
N LYS A 184 -48.07 -27.85 50.94
CA LYS A 184 -48.87 -26.77 50.35
C LYS A 184 -48.48 -25.40 50.91
N GLN A 185 -48.15 -24.47 50.06
CA GLN A 185 -47.86 -23.08 50.41
C GLN A 185 -49.19 -22.28 50.44
N ILE A 186 -49.37 -21.51 51.51
CA ILE A 186 -50.53 -20.62 51.68
C ILE A 186 -50.01 -19.24 52.00
N GLU A 187 -50.38 -18.28 51.18
CA GLU A 187 -49.97 -16.88 51.37
C GLU A 187 -50.44 -16.33 52.68
N THR A 188 -49.59 -15.60 53.39
CA THR A 188 -49.88 -15.02 54.70
C THR A 188 -49.20 -13.68 54.84
N GLU A 189 -49.92 -12.72 55.41
CA GLU A 189 -49.34 -11.43 55.81
C GLU A 189 -48.86 -11.44 57.27
N LYS A 190 -49.06 -12.55 57.99
CA LYS A 190 -48.68 -12.62 59.40
C LYS A 190 -47.24 -13.12 59.55
N ALA A 191 -46.35 -12.26 60.06
CA ALA A 191 -44.93 -12.56 60.24
C ALA A 191 -44.71 -13.84 61.07
N ASN A 192 -45.47 -14.05 62.14
CA ASN A 192 -45.38 -15.22 63.01
C ASN A 192 -45.87 -16.53 62.41
N ARG A 193 -46.46 -16.51 61.16
CA ARG A 193 -46.91 -17.67 60.41
C ARG A 193 -46.16 -17.94 59.15
N ALA A 194 -45.24 -17.03 58.77
CA ALA A 194 -44.45 -17.13 57.59
C ALA A 194 -43.28 -18.10 57.80
N ASP A 195 -43.20 -19.11 56.95
CA ASP A 195 -42.11 -20.09 56.94
C ASP A 195 -41.13 -19.80 55.79
N ILE A 196 -41.60 -19.15 54.71
CA ILE A 196 -40.80 -18.77 53.52
C ILE A 196 -41.22 -17.39 53.03
N LEU A 197 -40.27 -16.68 52.41
CA LEU A 197 -40.50 -15.53 51.56
C LEU A 197 -40.32 -15.97 50.09
N LYS A 198 -41.36 -15.85 49.31
CA LYS A 198 -41.29 -16.16 47.88
C LYS A 198 -41.06 -14.88 47.08
N VAL A 199 -40.05 -14.89 46.24
CA VAL A 199 -39.80 -13.84 45.27
C VAL A 199 -40.04 -14.37 43.87
N SER A 200 -40.87 -13.68 43.11
CA SER A 200 -41.14 -14.02 41.72
C SER A 200 -40.97 -12.80 40.84
N PHE A 201 -40.50 -13.03 39.63
CA PHE A 201 -40.35 -11.99 38.59
C PHE A 201 -40.37 -12.61 37.21
N THR A 202 -40.65 -11.79 36.22
CA THR A 202 -40.69 -12.20 34.82
C THR A 202 -39.56 -11.52 34.05
N ILE A 203 -38.76 -12.29 33.33
CA ILE A 203 -37.79 -11.78 32.38
C ILE A 203 -38.47 -11.68 31.01
N ALA A 204 -38.56 -10.49 30.46
CA ALA A 204 -39.23 -10.25 29.18
C ALA A 204 -38.46 -10.83 27.98
N GLU A 205 -39.21 -11.23 26.96
CA GLU A 205 -38.61 -11.60 25.67
C GLU A 205 -37.74 -10.46 25.11
N ASN A 206 -36.55 -10.81 24.68
CA ASN A 206 -35.65 -9.90 23.97
C ASN A 206 -34.92 -10.69 22.87
N LYS A 207 -35.27 -10.42 21.62
CA LYS A 207 -34.70 -11.12 20.45
C LYS A 207 -33.24 -10.76 20.17
N ILE A 208 -32.77 -9.64 20.73
CA ILE A 208 -31.38 -9.13 20.52
C ILE A 208 -30.46 -9.71 21.59
N ALA A 209 -30.97 -9.99 22.78
CA ALA A 209 -30.17 -10.51 23.87
C ALA A 209 -29.61 -11.91 23.54
N LYS A 210 -28.37 -12.18 23.93
CA LYS A 210 -27.77 -13.51 23.75
C LYS A 210 -28.47 -14.52 24.66
N SER A 211 -28.93 -15.65 24.11
CA SER A 211 -29.40 -16.81 24.85
C SER A 211 -28.29 -17.40 25.74
N GLY A 212 -28.66 -18.07 26.79
CA GLY A 212 -27.74 -18.72 27.73
C GLY A 212 -28.17 -18.58 29.17
N THR A 213 -27.39 -19.11 30.10
CA THR A 213 -27.64 -18.98 31.53
C THR A 213 -27.38 -17.57 31.99
N LYS A 214 -28.40 -16.95 32.62
CA LYS A 214 -28.32 -15.61 33.22
C LYS A 214 -28.39 -15.76 34.73
N MET A 215 -27.49 -15.12 35.44
CA MET A 215 -27.47 -15.14 36.91
C MET A 215 -28.02 -13.80 37.40
N TYR A 216 -29.01 -13.88 38.27
CA TYR A 216 -29.55 -12.72 38.95
C TYR A 216 -29.27 -12.84 40.44
N TYR A 217 -29.01 -11.70 41.08
CA TYR A 217 -28.81 -11.58 42.53
C TYR A 217 -30.07 -10.97 43.12
N VAL A 218 -30.63 -11.62 44.11
CA VAL A 218 -31.83 -11.15 44.82
C VAL A 218 -31.46 -10.73 46.21
N GLN A 219 -31.79 -9.50 46.56
CA GLN A 219 -31.61 -8.94 47.86
C GLN A 219 -32.96 -8.64 48.53
N VAL A 220 -33.24 -9.30 49.60
CA VAL A 220 -34.42 -9.04 50.45
C VAL A 220 -33.96 -8.33 51.69
N ILE A 221 -34.51 -7.15 51.94
CA ILE A 221 -34.17 -6.30 53.09
C ILE A 221 -35.38 -6.21 53.98
N ASP A 222 -35.21 -6.48 55.28
CA ASP A 222 -36.25 -6.38 56.27
C ASP A 222 -36.55 -4.96 56.75
N SER A 223 -37.49 -4.79 57.66
CA SER A 223 -37.88 -3.49 58.24
C SER A 223 -36.80 -2.84 59.13
N GLU A 224 -35.76 -3.59 59.52
CA GLU A 224 -34.62 -3.12 60.30
C GLU A 224 -33.41 -2.83 59.41
N ASN A 225 -33.61 -2.84 58.11
CA ASN A 225 -32.61 -2.63 57.07
C ASN A 225 -31.50 -3.72 57.02
N ASN A 226 -31.81 -4.95 57.45
CA ASN A 226 -30.94 -6.10 57.34
C ASN A 226 -31.21 -6.88 56.11
N VAL A 227 -30.19 -7.38 55.42
CA VAL A 227 -30.36 -8.36 54.36
C VAL A 227 -30.77 -9.71 54.96
N VAL A 228 -31.84 -10.30 54.48
CA VAL A 228 -32.34 -11.62 54.91
C VAL A 228 -31.71 -12.72 54.03
N GLY A 229 -31.47 -13.91 54.56
CA GLY A 229 -30.96 -15.08 53.87
C GLY A 229 -29.47 -15.30 53.98
N GLU A 230 -28.78 -15.68 52.89
CA GLU A 230 -27.38 -16.11 52.94
C GLU A 230 -26.40 -14.99 53.32
N LYS A 231 -26.73 -13.73 53.07
CA LYS A 231 -25.88 -12.53 53.34
C LYS A 231 -24.49 -12.62 52.72
N LYS A 232 -24.38 -13.25 51.55
CA LYS A 232 -23.13 -13.31 50.80
C LYS A 232 -22.86 -12.01 50.10
N VAL A 233 -21.57 -11.74 49.87
CA VAL A 233 -21.09 -10.52 49.24
C VAL A 233 -20.43 -10.90 47.89
N GLU A 234 -20.81 -10.21 46.81
CA GLU A 234 -20.19 -10.31 45.52
C GLU A 234 -19.63 -8.95 45.13
N ASN A 235 -18.41 -8.92 44.53
CA ASN A 235 -17.73 -7.71 44.14
C ASN A 235 -17.75 -7.53 42.63
N PHE A 236 -18.25 -6.40 42.17
CA PHE A 236 -18.31 -5.99 40.77
C PHE A 236 -17.45 -4.75 40.57
N GLY A 237 -16.14 -4.95 40.43
CA GLY A 237 -15.18 -3.84 40.33
C GLY A 237 -15.18 -2.96 41.59
N THR A 238 -15.68 -1.74 41.48
CA THR A 238 -15.77 -0.78 42.61
C THR A 238 -17.05 -0.93 43.45
N LYS A 239 -18.02 -1.72 42.99
CA LYS A 239 -19.29 -1.93 43.70
C LYS A 239 -19.29 -3.28 44.40
N SER A 240 -19.79 -3.33 45.64
CA SER A 240 -19.98 -4.55 46.42
C SER A 240 -21.46 -4.72 46.69
N LEU A 241 -21.99 -5.93 46.43
CA LEU A 241 -23.40 -6.28 46.62
C LEU A 241 -23.55 -7.39 47.67
N THR A 242 -24.30 -7.10 48.73
CA THR A 242 -24.73 -8.13 49.67
C THR A 242 -26.11 -8.65 49.19
N TYR A 243 -26.25 -9.94 49.02
CA TYR A 243 -27.48 -10.55 48.49
C TYR A 243 -28.03 -11.65 49.40
N SER A 244 -29.31 -11.95 49.22
CA SER A 244 -30.05 -13.00 49.94
C SER A 244 -29.85 -14.38 49.31
N PHE A 245 -29.90 -14.45 48.02
CA PHE A 245 -29.66 -15.63 47.19
C PHE A 245 -29.42 -15.28 45.73
N THR A 246 -28.93 -16.22 44.95
CA THR A 246 -28.77 -16.10 43.49
C THR A 246 -29.71 -17.05 42.78
N THR A 247 -30.19 -16.68 41.59
CA THR A 247 -30.95 -17.58 40.73
C THR A 247 -30.32 -17.63 39.33
N ASN A 248 -30.19 -18.83 38.77
CA ASN A 248 -29.68 -19.09 37.44
C ASN A 248 -30.87 -19.42 36.51
N VAL A 249 -31.07 -18.56 35.54
CA VAL A 249 -32.20 -18.67 34.60
C VAL A 249 -31.68 -19.04 33.22
N LYS A 250 -32.14 -20.13 32.63
CA LYS A 250 -31.90 -20.49 31.24
C LYS A 250 -32.75 -19.61 30.34
N TYR A 251 -32.13 -18.61 29.74
CA TYR A 251 -32.82 -17.68 28.87
C TYR A 251 -32.63 -18.07 27.39
N GLU A 252 -33.76 -18.25 26.70
CA GLU A 252 -33.80 -18.68 25.29
C GLU A 252 -34.57 -17.67 24.42
N ASN A 253 -34.31 -16.37 24.61
CA ASN A 253 -34.96 -15.26 23.90
C ASN A 253 -36.51 -15.26 23.98
N LYS A 254 -37.05 -15.88 25.01
CA LYS A 254 -38.48 -15.93 25.32
C LYS A 254 -38.74 -15.41 26.72
N THR A 255 -39.98 -15.03 26.98
CA THR A 255 -40.40 -14.67 28.34
C THR A 255 -40.22 -15.85 29.27
N VAL A 256 -39.60 -15.62 30.44
CA VAL A 256 -39.34 -16.62 31.48
C VAL A 256 -39.82 -16.10 32.81
N ASP A 257 -40.67 -16.87 33.47
CA ASP A 257 -41.08 -16.62 34.85
C ASP A 257 -40.15 -17.33 35.82
N VAL A 258 -39.67 -16.58 36.79
CA VAL A 258 -38.78 -17.03 37.85
C VAL A 258 -39.49 -16.95 39.18
N SER A 259 -39.36 -17.98 39.99
CA SER A 259 -39.95 -18.03 41.34
C SER A 259 -39.02 -18.80 42.27
N GLU A 260 -38.56 -18.13 43.31
CA GLU A 260 -37.62 -18.69 44.30
C GLU A 260 -38.14 -18.50 45.71
N ASP A 261 -37.90 -19.49 46.53
CA ASP A 261 -38.32 -19.54 47.94
C ASP A 261 -37.10 -19.28 48.85
N LEU A 262 -37.19 -18.25 49.64
CA LEU A 262 -36.20 -17.94 50.70
C LEU A 262 -36.74 -18.49 52.02
N ALA A 263 -36.19 -19.61 52.45
CA ALA A 263 -36.58 -20.21 53.75
C ALA A 263 -36.05 -19.36 54.91
N GLY A 264 -36.82 -19.27 55.95
CA GLY A 264 -36.43 -18.54 57.18
C GLY A 264 -37.31 -18.91 58.35
N SER A 265 -36.83 -18.62 59.51
CA SER A 265 -37.60 -18.75 60.74
C SER A 265 -37.64 -17.40 61.47
N LYS A 266 -38.82 -16.98 61.92
CA LYS A 266 -39.04 -15.75 62.70
C LYS A 266 -38.80 -14.47 61.85
N PHE A 267 -39.58 -14.32 60.81
CA PHE A 267 -39.61 -13.06 60.07
C PHE A 267 -40.14 -11.92 60.95
N ALA A 268 -39.51 -10.77 60.88
CA ALA A 268 -39.94 -9.57 61.62
C ALA A 268 -41.20 -8.98 61.00
N LYS A 269 -42.01 -8.28 61.82
CA LYS A 269 -43.11 -7.47 61.27
C LYS A 269 -42.52 -6.20 60.60
N GLY A 270 -43.22 -5.73 59.59
CA GLY A 270 -42.85 -4.50 58.89
C GLY A 270 -42.72 -4.69 57.37
N THR A 271 -42.15 -3.73 56.67
CA THR A 271 -42.03 -3.69 55.21
C THR A 271 -40.72 -4.34 54.78
N TYR A 272 -40.84 -5.27 53.86
CA TYR A 272 -39.70 -5.90 53.20
C TYR A 272 -39.52 -5.28 51.83
N THR A 273 -38.26 -4.97 51.49
CA THR A 273 -37.89 -4.51 50.13
C THR A 273 -37.15 -5.62 49.39
N VAL A 274 -37.58 -5.91 48.18
CA VAL A 274 -36.95 -6.90 47.31
C VAL A 274 -36.32 -6.16 46.14
N ASN A 275 -34.99 -6.26 45.98
CA ASN A 275 -34.25 -5.77 44.85
C ASN A 275 -33.74 -6.95 44.02
N VAL A 276 -33.91 -6.90 42.72
CA VAL A 276 -33.33 -7.85 41.77
C VAL A 276 -32.24 -7.16 40.99
N TYR A 277 -31.07 -7.77 40.95
CA TYR A 277 -29.88 -7.22 40.29
C TYR A 277 -29.44 -8.13 39.14
N ASP A 278 -29.04 -7.49 38.03
CA ASP A 278 -28.15 -8.08 37.04
C ASP A 278 -26.76 -7.54 37.29
N LYS A 279 -25.85 -8.38 37.80
CA LYS A 279 -24.56 -7.99 38.34
C LYS A 279 -24.72 -6.92 39.46
N ALA A 280 -24.21 -5.69 39.23
CA ALA A 280 -24.27 -4.60 40.18
C ALA A 280 -25.40 -3.59 39.93
N GLU A 281 -26.28 -3.82 38.93
CA GLU A 281 -27.34 -2.89 38.56
C GLU A 281 -28.70 -3.42 38.98
N ILE A 282 -29.49 -2.57 39.67
CA ILE A 282 -30.88 -2.90 40.05
C ILE A 282 -31.73 -2.91 38.78
N VAL A 283 -32.24 -4.08 38.42
CA VAL A 283 -33.13 -4.26 37.28
C VAL A 283 -34.60 -4.27 37.64
N SER A 284 -34.94 -4.55 38.89
CA SER A 284 -36.28 -4.41 39.39
C SER A 284 -36.30 -4.26 40.94
N LYS A 285 -37.37 -3.63 41.45
CA LYS A 285 -37.59 -3.41 42.88
C LYS A 285 -39.05 -3.52 43.21
N THR A 286 -39.38 -4.16 44.33
CA THR A 286 -40.74 -4.23 44.90
C THR A 286 -40.68 -4.21 46.41
N SER A 287 -41.85 -4.09 47.05
CA SER A 287 -41.98 -4.19 48.49
C SER A 287 -43.27 -4.86 48.89
N PHE A 288 -43.26 -5.52 50.03
CA PHE A 288 -44.44 -6.12 50.63
C PHE A 288 -44.35 -6.00 52.17
N SER A 289 -45.48 -6.17 52.88
CA SER A 289 -45.48 -5.97 54.32
C SER A 289 -45.99 -7.17 55.09
N LEU A 290 -45.40 -7.46 56.24
CA LEU A 290 -45.82 -8.48 57.19
C LEU A 290 -46.31 -7.82 58.50
N ARG A 291 -47.44 -8.34 58.97
CA ARG A 291 -48.09 -7.84 60.22
C ARG A 291 -47.74 -8.72 61.38
#